data_e77aea4889f490d2da7bd814222bc44f
#
_entry.id   e77aea4889f490d2da7bd814222bc44f
#
_cell.length_a   1.000
_cell.length_b   1.000
_cell.length_c   1.000
_cell.angle_alpha   90.00
_cell.angle_beta   90.00
_cell.angle_gamma   90.00
#
_symmetry.space_group_name_H-M   'P 1'
#
loop_
_entity.id
_entity.type
_entity.pdbx_description
1 polymer ?
#
loop_
_entity_poly.entity_id
_entity_poly.type
_entity_poly.pdbx_seq_one_letter_code
_entity_poly.pdbx_strand_id
1 'polypeptide(L)'
;MRTAAALAVFAVSATVLSGCAAVNTTQPGGGRAQLVSDLAGRLDHSGSLTYTAVYRLPQGATATVVQAQDPGRAAYTYPGGKLSLTPQQTADCRTGAVYTTCTLTSPPSPGTDPTAALIGEIVDRGLISPVMVISLLSAAALDTQALVTTRDTTIAGENATCVKVDGMQNAAASQFEVCVTIDGLLGSFSGPVNGAQIDIVLDRFEPTVAPDAFDLPPGARIDDRRPK
;
A
#
# COMPACT_ATOMS: atom_id res chain seq x y z
N MET A 1 43.08 53.10 -56.94
CA MET A 1 41.68 53.26 -56.61
C MET A 1 41.26 52.00 -55.86
N ARG A 2 41.12 52.09 -54.56
CA ARG A 2 40.87 50.95 -53.68
C ARG A 2 39.51 51.19 -53.02
N THR A 3 38.53 50.35 -53.31
CA THR A 3 37.21 50.35 -52.70
C THR A 3 37.21 49.35 -51.54
N ALA A 4 37.02 49.86 -50.34
CA ALA A 4 36.84 49.03 -49.13
C ALA A 4 35.37 48.68 -48.96
N ALA A 5 35.06 47.37 -48.84
CA ALA A 5 33.76 46.86 -48.49
C ALA A 5 33.66 46.65 -47.00
N ALA A 6 32.67 47.28 -46.36
CA ALA A 6 32.36 47.13 -44.95
C ALA A 6 31.36 45.96 -44.77
N LEU A 7 31.74 44.95 -43.97
CA LEU A 7 30.90 43.86 -43.53
C LEU A 7 30.21 44.27 -42.25
N ALA A 8 28.89 44.37 -42.24
CA ALA A 8 28.07 44.57 -41.07
C ALA A 8 27.70 43.19 -40.48
N VAL A 9 28.16 42.93 -39.27
CA VAL A 9 27.81 41.72 -38.49
C VAL A 9 26.57 42.05 -37.68
N PHE A 10 25.45 41.40 -38.00
CA PHE A 10 24.22 41.40 -37.20
C PHE A 10 24.33 40.35 -36.11
N ALA A 11 24.41 40.76 -34.84
CA ALA A 11 24.31 39.90 -33.68
C ALA A 11 22.83 39.67 -33.35
N VAL A 12 22.35 38.46 -33.59
CA VAL A 12 21.00 38.02 -33.17
C VAL A 12 21.09 37.51 -31.74
N SER A 13 20.60 38.31 -30.80
CA SER A 13 20.44 37.90 -29.37
C SER A 13 19.22 37.06 -29.23
N ALA A 14 19.40 35.75 -29.05
CA ALA A 14 18.34 34.82 -28.67
C ALA A 14 18.06 34.87 -27.15
N THR A 15 17.00 35.53 -26.75
CA THR A 15 16.46 35.47 -25.38
C THR A 15 15.75 34.16 -25.15
N VAL A 16 16.38 33.25 -24.39
CA VAL A 16 15.74 32.03 -23.91
C VAL A 16 14.84 32.38 -22.72
N LEU A 17 13.53 32.46 -22.96
CA LEU A 17 12.55 32.49 -21.88
C LEU A 17 12.42 31.09 -21.31
N SER A 18 13.05 30.86 -20.13
CA SER A 18 12.80 29.67 -19.31
C SER A 18 11.43 29.80 -18.65
N GLY A 19 10.39 29.38 -19.36
CA GLY A 19 9.06 29.20 -18.79
C GLY A 19 9.05 27.89 -17.98
N CYS A 20 8.96 27.98 -16.65
CA CYS A 20 8.49 26.88 -15.82
C CYS A 20 7.03 26.61 -16.19
N ALA A 21 6.79 25.73 -17.16
CA ALA A 21 5.48 25.17 -17.41
C ALA A 21 5.22 24.15 -16.30
N ALA A 22 4.28 24.46 -15.39
CA ALA A 22 3.64 23.45 -14.56
C ALA A 22 2.99 22.44 -15.51
N VAL A 23 3.59 21.26 -15.61
CA VAL A 23 3.07 20.18 -16.46
C VAL A 23 1.86 19.59 -15.75
N ASN A 24 0.68 20.16 -15.99
CA ASN A 24 -0.58 19.48 -15.79
C ASN A 24 -0.72 18.44 -16.90
N THR A 25 -0.12 17.27 -16.72
CA THR A 25 -0.30 16.15 -17.64
C THR A 25 -1.64 15.49 -17.39
N THR A 26 -2.67 15.99 -18.05
CA THR A 26 -3.83 15.16 -18.43
C THR A 26 -3.34 14.20 -19.50
N GLN A 27 -2.73 13.09 -19.08
CA GLN A 27 -2.10 12.15 -20.01
C GLN A 27 -3.15 11.21 -20.61
N PRO A 28 -3.19 11.00 -21.93
CA PRO A 28 -4.06 10.01 -22.58
C PRO A 28 -3.74 8.61 -22.06
N GLY A 29 -4.74 7.74 -22.00
CA GLY A 29 -4.82 6.40 -21.41
C GLY A 29 -3.57 5.54 -21.16
N GLY A 30 -2.49 5.68 -21.93
CA GLY A 30 -1.25 4.92 -21.74
C GLY A 30 -0.44 5.32 -20.50
N GLY A 31 -0.35 6.62 -20.21
CA GLY A 31 0.40 7.10 -19.03
C GLY A 31 -0.28 6.77 -17.69
N ARG A 32 -1.61 6.70 -17.69
CA ARG A 32 -2.39 6.30 -16.51
C ARG A 32 -2.15 4.84 -16.13
N ALA A 33 -2.29 3.94 -17.11
CA ALA A 33 -2.07 2.52 -16.89
C ALA A 33 -0.63 2.24 -16.42
N GLN A 34 0.35 2.93 -17.00
CA GLN A 34 1.76 2.82 -16.61
C GLN A 34 1.96 3.25 -15.15
N LEU A 35 1.44 4.40 -14.75
CA LEU A 35 1.57 4.91 -13.38
C LEU A 35 0.95 3.96 -12.34
N VAL A 36 -0.27 3.50 -12.61
CA VAL A 36 -0.96 2.57 -11.71
C VAL A 36 -0.20 1.24 -11.62
N SER A 37 0.35 0.76 -12.73
CA SER A 37 1.21 -0.42 -12.77
C SER A 37 2.51 -0.21 -11.97
N ASP A 38 3.13 0.95 -12.05
CA ASP A 38 4.35 1.28 -11.30
C ASP A 38 4.09 1.28 -9.78
N LEU A 39 2.95 1.83 -9.35
CA LEU A 39 2.57 1.82 -7.94
C LEU A 39 2.26 0.41 -7.43
N ALA A 40 1.57 -0.40 -8.24
CA ALA A 40 1.34 -1.80 -7.93
C ALA A 40 2.67 -2.58 -7.79
N GLY A 41 3.61 -2.35 -8.70
CA GLY A 41 4.95 -2.95 -8.65
C GLY A 41 5.77 -2.52 -7.42
N ARG A 42 5.66 -1.26 -6.99
CA ARG A 42 6.30 -0.81 -5.73
C ARG A 42 5.71 -1.51 -4.52
N LEU A 43 4.37 -1.61 -4.45
CA LEU A 43 3.70 -2.33 -3.36
C LEU A 43 4.05 -3.82 -3.34
N ASP A 44 4.17 -4.46 -4.49
CA ASP A 44 4.58 -5.85 -4.60
C ASP A 44 6.00 -6.04 -4.05
N HIS A 45 6.91 -5.10 -4.33
CA HIS A 45 8.26 -5.12 -3.77
C HIS A 45 8.26 -5.09 -2.24
N SER A 46 7.30 -4.41 -1.59
CA SER A 46 7.19 -4.41 -0.11
C SER A 46 7.02 -5.82 0.47
N GLY A 47 6.48 -6.76 -0.30
CA GLY A 47 6.39 -8.16 0.06
C GLY A 47 7.75 -8.81 0.35
N SER A 48 8.85 -8.26 -0.15
CA SER A 48 10.23 -8.72 0.08
C SER A 48 10.95 -8.02 1.25
N LEU A 49 10.33 -7.02 1.89
CA LEU A 49 10.95 -6.24 2.96
C LEU A 49 10.76 -6.90 4.33
N THR A 50 11.68 -6.59 5.25
CA THR A 50 11.52 -6.86 6.69
C THR A 50 11.28 -5.53 7.39
N TYR A 51 10.12 -5.39 8.06
CA TYR A 51 9.73 -4.11 8.67
C TYR A 51 8.67 -4.23 9.74
N THR A 52 8.53 -3.16 10.52
CA THR A 52 7.38 -2.85 11.37
C THR A 52 6.75 -1.53 10.91
N ALA A 53 5.47 -1.54 10.59
CA ALA A 53 4.69 -0.36 10.20
C ALA A 53 3.53 -0.16 11.16
N VAL A 54 3.38 1.04 11.70
CA VAL A 54 2.26 1.43 12.56
C VAL A 54 1.33 2.33 11.75
N TYR A 55 0.06 1.97 11.72
CA TYR A 55 -0.99 2.72 11.04
C TYR A 55 -1.95 3.34 12.03
N ARG A 56 -2.36 4.58 11.78
CA ARG A 56 -3.53 5.18 12.43
C ARG A 56 -4.78 4.73 11.72
N LEU A 57 -5.75 4.34 12.53
CA LEU A 57 -7.11 3.99 12.16
C LEU A 57 -8.08 5.13 12.55
N PRO A 58 -9.35 5.11 12.09
CA PRO A 58 -10.37 6.01 12.57
C PRO A 58 -10.48 6.03 14.10
N GLN A 59 -10.93 7.17 14.65
CA GLN A 59 -11.14 7.37 16.10
C GLN A 59 -9.87 7.29 16.95
N GLY A 60 -8.67 7.41 16.34
CA GLY A 60 -7.39 7.40 17.04
C GLY A 60 -6.90 6.00 17.42
N ALA A 61 -7.55 4.96 16.96
CA ALA A 61 -7.05 3.59 17.10
C ALA A 61 -5.78 3.39 16.24
N THR A 62 -5.00 2.36 16.56
CA THR A 62 -3.80 2.00 15.82
C THR A 62 -3.80 0.54 15.42
N ALA A 63 -3.12 0.24 14.32
CA ALA A 63 -2.78 -1.11 13.93
C ALA A 63 -1.28 -1.20 13.64
N THR A 64 -0.71 -2.39 13.85
CA THR A 64 0.69 -2.65 13.54
C THR A 64 0.77 -3.80 12.56
N VAL A 65 1.50 -3.58 11.47
CA VAL A 65 1.85 -4.60 10.48
C VAL A 65 3.33 -4.90 10.64
N VAL A 66 3.64 -6.17 10.80
CA VAL A 66 5.02 -6.65 10.92
C VAL A 66 5.27 -7.69 9.85
N GLN A 67 6.38 -7.59 9.16
CA GLN A 67 6.79 -8.54 8.14
C GLN A 67 8.28 -8.88 8.28
N ALA A 68 8.62 -10.15 8.13
CA ALA A 68 9.99 -10.63 8.10
C ALA A 68 10.15 -11.69 7.01
N GLN A 69 11.34 -11.78 6.40
CA GLN A 69 11.57 -12.62 5.23
C GLN A 69 12.32 -13.91 5.53
N ASP A 70 13.11 -13.97 6.57
CA ASP A 70 13.90 -15.15 6.87
C ASP A 70 13.67 -15.63 8.32
N PRO A 71 12.77 -16.60 8.53
CA PRO A 71 11.79 -17.16 7.58
C PRO A 71 10.64 -16.17 7.29
N GLY A 72 9.95 -16.36 6.15
CA GLY A 72 8.78 -15.52 5.80
C GLY A 72 7.69 -15.57 6.86
N ARG A 73 7.37 -14.41 7.47
CA ARG A 73 6.36 -14.26 8.52
C ARG A 73 5.68 -12.89 8.40
N ALA A 74 4.39 -12.86 8.75
CA ALA A 74 3.65 -11.61 8.86
C ALA A 74 2.77 -11.61 10.10
N ALA A 75 2.56 -10.44 10.70
CA ALA A 75 1.60 -10.27 11.77
C ALA A 75 0.87 -8.93 11.62
N TYR A 76 -0.43 -8.95 11.90
CA TYR A 76 -1.33 -7.81 11.88
C TYR A 76 -1.95 -7.70 13.26
N THR A 77 -1.60 -6.66 14.00
CA THR A 77 -2.20 -6.35 15.31
C THR A 77 -3.16 -5.19 15.15
N TYR A 78 -4.38 -5.32 15.65
CA TYR A 78 -5.45 -4.34 15.56
C TYR A 78 -6.24 -4.29 16.88
N PRO A 79 -7.10 -3.31 17.13
CA PRO A 79 -7.77 -3.16 18.43
C PRO A 79 -8.56 -4.39 18.91
N GLY A 80 -9.08 -5.20 17.99
CA GLY A 80 -9.85 -6.42 18.28
C GLY A 80 -9.02 -7.70 18.33
N GLY A 81 -7.69 -7.67 18.12
CA GLY A 81 -6.88 -8.88 18.14
C GLY A 81 -5.59 -8.84 17.34
N LYS A 82 -5.14 -10.03 16.96
CA LYS A 82 -3.90 -10.23 16.21
C LYS A 82 -4.05 -11.40 15.26
N LEU A 83 -3.68 -11.21 14.01
CA LEU A 83 -3.50 -12.26 13.02
C LEU A 83 -2.02 -12.48 12.78
N SER A 84 -1.53 -13.70 12.90
CA SER A 84 -0.12 -14.05 12.72
C SER A 84 0.00 -15.18 11.71
N LEU A 85 0.88 -15.00 10.73
CA LEU A 85 1.21 -16.00 9.71
C LEU A 85 2.68 -16.36 9.86
N THR A 86 2.95 -17.64 10.12
CA THR A 86 4.29 -18.18 10.25
C THR A 86 4.41 -19.48 9.45
N PRO A 87 5.61 -20.01 9.18
CA PRO A 87 5.78 -21.31 8.53
C PRO A 87 5.16 -22.48 9.31
N GLN A 88 4.88 -22.31 10.60
CA GLN A 88 4.36 -23.35 11.47
C GLN A 88 2.83 -23.30 11.58
N GLN A 89 2.23 -22.12 11.45
CA GLN A 89 0.80 -21.92 11.67
C GLN A 89 0.29 -20.56 11.21
N THR A 90 -1.01 -20.50 10.99
CA THR A 90 -1.79 -19.25 11.03
C THR A 90 -2.48 -19.18 12.38
N ALA A 91 -2.37 -18.04 13.08
CA ALA A 91 -3.04 -17.81 14.34
C ALA A 91 -3.97 -16.58 14.25
N ASP A 92 -5.28 -16.78 14.39
CA ASP A 92 -6.27 -15.70 14.53
C ASP A 92 -6.62 -15.55 16.03
N CYS A 93 -6.13 -14.49 16.65
CA CYS A 93 -6.34 -14.17 18.03
C CYS A 93 -7.37 -13.04 18.17
N ARG A 94 -8.43 -13.28 18.92
CA ARG A 94 -9.52 -12.32 19.16
C ARG A 94 -9.58 -11.96 20.62
N THR A 95 -9.55 -10.65 20.87
CA THR A 95 -9.65 -10.11 22.23
C THR A 95 -11.11 -10.05 22.64
N GLY A 96 -11.49 -10.89 23.62
CA GLY A 96 -12.80 -10.85 24.26
C GLY A 96 -12.77 -10.00 25.52
N ALA A 97 -13.95 -9.85 26.15
CA ALA A 97 -14.07 -9.03 27.37
C ALA A 97 -13.27 -9.60 28.57
N VAL A 98 -13.02 -10.90 28.62
CA VAL A 98 -12.38 -11.57 29.77
C VAL A 98 -11.03 -12.16 29.40
N TYR A 99 -10.90 -12.70 28.20
CA TYR A 99 -9.67 -13.36 27.73
C TYR A 99 -9.55 -13.26 26.22
N THR A 100 -8.32 -13.36 25.74
CA THR A 100 -8.02 -13.52 24.31
C THR A 100 -8.09 -15.00 23.94
N THR A 101 -8.71 -15.33 22.82
CA THR A 101 -8.71 -16.68 22.26
C THR A 101 -7.97 -16.67 20.93
N CYS A 102 -7.05 -17.61 20.75
CA CYS A 102 -6.32 -17.81 19.49
C CYS A 102 -6.73 -19.13 18.87
N THR A 103 -7.24 -19.08 17.67
CA THR A 103 -7.48 -20.26 16.83
C THR A 103 -6.26 -20.50 15.96
N LEU A 104 -5.65 -21.69 16.08
CA LEU A 104 -4.50 -22.10 15.29
C LEU A 104 -4.97 -22.99 14.13
N THR A 105 -4.52 -22.68 12.94
CA THR A 105 -4.74 -23.47 11.73
C THR A 105 -3.42 -23.76 11.02
N SER A 106 -3.43 -24.65 10.03
CA SER A 106 -2.25 -24.91 9.19
C SER A 106 -1.71 -23.61 8.57
N PRO A 107 -0.39 -23.50 8.36
CA PRO A 107 0.18 -22.40 7.65
C PRO A 107 -0.35 -22.35 6.22
N PRO A 108 -0.30 -21.18 5.56
CA PRO A 108 -0.53 -21.10 4.12
C PRO A 108 0.46 -22.01 3.39
N SER A 109 0.03 -22.61 2.27
CA SER A 109 0.94 -23.40 1.45
C SER A 109 2.08 -22.52 0.92
N PRO A 110 3.33 -23.01 0.90
CA PRO A 110 4.44 -22.24 0.37
C PRO A 110 4.17 -21.77 -1.07
N GLY A 111 4.42 -20.52 -1.36
CA GLY A 111 4.22 -19.93 -2.70
C GLY A 111 2.76 -19.68 -3.09
N THR A 112 1.80 -19.82 -2.17
CA THR A 112 0.43 -19.35 -2.39
C THR A 112 0.25 -17.96 -1.82
N ASP A 113 -0.37 -17.09 -2.60
CA ASP A 113 -0.83 -15.80 -2.09
C ASP A 113 -1.81 -16.03 -0.91
N PRO A 114 -1.92 -15.06 0.02
CA PRO A 114 -2.91 -15.12 1.08
C PRO A 114 -4.28 -15.43 0.51
N THR A 115 -4.98 -16.43 1.07
CA THR A 115 -6.29 -16.82 0.56
C THR A 115 -7.27 -15.65 0.58
N ALA A 116 -8.23 -15.62 -0.32
CA ALA A 116 -9.26 -14.58 -0.35
C ALA A 116 -9.99 -14.44 1.01
N ALA A 117 -10.14 -15.55 1.74
CA ALA A 117 -10.72 -15.54 3.09
C ALA A 117 -9.86 -14.73 4.08
N LEU A 118 -8.53 -14.91 4.06
CA LEU A 118 -7.60 -14.16 4.92
C LEU A 118 -7.58 -12.66 4.59
N ILE A 119 -7.62 -12.33 3.29
CA ILE A 119 -7.72 -10.94 2.82
C ILE A 119 -9.03 -10.31 3.28
N GLY A 120 -10.14 -11.06 3.21
CA GLY A 120 -11.45 -10.63 3.70
C GLY A 120 -11.45 -10.36 5.21
N GLU A 121 -10.85 -11.25 6.00
CA GLU A 121 -10.74 -11.05 7.44
C GLU A 121 -9.99 -9.77 7.82
N ILE A 122 -8.95 -9.39 7.08
CA ILE A 122 -8.20 -8.15 7.31
C ILE A 122 -9.09 -6.93 6.99
N VAL A 123 -9.88 -6.97 5.93
CA VAL A 123 -10.80 -5.88 5.54
C VAL A 123 -11.89 -5.71 6.61
N ASP A 124 -12.47 -6.79 7.13
CA ASP A 124 -13.47 -6.75 8.21
C ASP A 124 -12.92 -6.16 9.53
N ARG A 125 -11.59 -6.07 9.66
CA ARG A 125 -10.90 -5.44 10.81
C ARG A 125 -10.52 -3.98 10.55
N GLY A 126 -10.96 -3.39 9.44
CA GLY A 126 -10.64 -2.02 9.05
C GLY A 126 -9.23 -1.84 8.50
N LEU A 127 -8.59 -2.92 8.09
CA LEU A 127 -7.27 -2.94 7.46
C LEU A 127 -7.37 -3.38 6.00
N ILE A 128 -6.35 -3.06 5.22
CA ILE A 128 -6.22 -3.54 3.85
C ILE A 128 -4.82 -4.09 3.64
N SER A 129 -4.72 -5.22 2.95
CA SER A 129 -3.43 -5.81 2.60
C SER A 129 -2.86 -5.18 1.32
N PRO A 130 -1.53 -5.13 1.15
CA PRO A 130 -0.91 -4.73 -0.12
C PRO A 130 -1.45 -5.51 -1.32
N VAL A 131 -1.67 -6.81 -1.19
CA VAL A 131 -2.23 -7.67 -2.26
C VAL A 131 -3.61 -7.19 -2.72
N MET A 132 -4.50 -6.81 -1.79
CA MET A 132 -5.81 -6.25 -2.14
C MET A 132 -5.66 -4.91 -2.86
N VAL A 133 -4.76 -4.04 -2.39
CA VAL A 133 -4.49 -2.74 -3.04
C VAL A 133 -3.95 -2.94 -4.46
N ILE A 134 -3.01 -3.87 -4.67
CA ILE A 134 -2.48 -4.23 -5.98
C ILE A 134 -3.62 -4.70 -6.90
N SER A 135 -4.53 -5.51 -6.39
CA SER A 135 -5.72 -5.97 -7.13
C SER A 135 -6.62 -4.81 -7.56
N LEU A 136 -6.89 -3.86 -6.65
CA LEU A 136 -7.68 -2.66 -6.94
C LEU A 136 -6.99 -1.74 -7.97
N LEU A 137 -5.69 -1.52 -7.83
CA LEU A 137 -4.90 -0.76 -8.79
C LEU A 137 -4.91 -1.43 -10.16
N SER A 138 -4.72 -2.74 -10.22
CA SER A 138 -4.75 -3.50 -11.48
C SER A 138 -6.12 -3.40 -12.16
N ALA A 139 -7.22 -3.50 -11.40
CA ALA A 139 -8.57 -3.29 -11.92
C ALA A 139 -8.76 -1.87 -12.45
N ALA A 140 -8.26 -0.85 -11.74
CA ALA A 140 -8.31 0.54 -12.19
C ALA A 140 -7.50 0.81 -13.47
N ALA A 141 -6.38 0.11 -13.65
CA ALA A 141 -5.57 0.22 -14.88
C ALA A 141 -6.32 -0.29 -16.12
N LEU A 142 -7.15 -1.32 -15.93
CA LEU A 142 -7.92 -1.97 -17.00
C LEU A 142 -9.27 -1.31 -17.26
N ASP A 143 -9.83 -0.59 -16.29
CA ASP A 143 -11.14 0.06 -16.42
C ASP A 143 -11.03 1.36 -17.20
N THR A 144 -11.60 1.38 -18.40
CA THR A 144 -11.59 2.56 -19.29
C THR A 144 -12.47 3.70 -18.80
N GLN A 145 -13.41 3.45 -17.89
CA GLN A 145 -14.32 4.45 -17.31
C GLN A 145 -13.74 5.06 -16.02
N ALA A 146 -12.78 4.41 -15.37
CA ALA A 146 -12.17 4.91 -14.16
C ALA A 146 -11.46 6.26 -14.40
N LEU A 147 -11.76 7.23 -13.55
CA LEU A 147 -11.05 8.51 -13.49
C LEU A 147 -9.91 8.38 -12.49
N VAL A 148 -8.69 8.63 -12.95
CA VAL A 148 -7.49 8.52 -12.13
C VAL A 148 -6.82 9.88 -12.04
N THR A 149 -6.63 10.37 -10.82
CA THR A 149 -5.87 11.59 -10.52
C THR A 149 -4.73 11.26 -9.58
N THR A 150 -3.65 12.04 -9.64
CA THR A 150 -2.43 11.77 -8.89
C THR A 150 -1.93 13.00 -8.17
N ARG A 151 -1.28 12.80 -7.05
CA ARG A 151 -0.54 13.83 -6.32
C ARG A 151 0.63 13.21 -5.56
N ASP A 152 1.67 13.98 -5.36
CA ASP A 152 2.77 13.62 -4.48
C ASP A 152 2.56 14.23 -3.09
N THR A 153 3.04 13.54 -2.07
CA THR A 153 2.92 13.96 -0.68
C THR A 153 4.05 13.36 0.17
N THR A 154 4.06 13.68 1.46
CA THR A 154 4.94 13.04 2.44
C THR A 154 4.08 12.39 3.52
N ILE A 155 4.34 11.11 3.83
CA ILE A 155 3.63 10.31 4.86
C ILE A 155 4.67 9.65 5.75
N ALA A 156 4.56 9.82 7.07
CA ALA A 156 5.51 9.31 8.06
C ALA A 156 6.99 9.72 7.78
N GLY A 157 7.19 10.89 7.14
CA GLY A 157 8.52 11.36 6.75
C GLY A 157 9.02 10.87 5.40
N GLU A 158 8.32 9.93 4.75
CA GLU A 158 8.67 9.33 3.46
C GLU A 158 7.91 10.00 2.30
N ASN A 159 8.59 10.18 1.16
CA ASN A 159 7.94 10.64 -0.05
C ASN A 159 6.97 9.56 -0.57
N ALA A 160 5.77 9.97 -0.93
CA ALA A 160 4.72 9.08 -1.41
C ALA A 160 4.01 9.66 -2.62
N THR A 161 3.64 8.80 -3.55
CA THR A 161 2.74 9.12 -4.67
C THR A 161 1.36 8.57 -4.35
N CYS A 162 0.35 9.44 -4.42
CA CYS A 162 -1.04 9.10 -4.22
C CYS A 162 -1.78 9.01 -5.54
N VAL A 163 -2.66 8.02 -5.63
CA VAL A 163 -3.61 7.84 -6.72
C VAL A 163 -5.01 7.85 -6.14
N LYS A 164 -5.85 8.73 -6.65
CA LYS A 164 -7.30 8.70 -6.43
C LYS A 164 -7.97 8.12 -7.66
N VAL A 165 -8.82 7.14 -7.44
CA VAL A 165 -9.61 6.44 -8.45
C VAL A 165 -11.09 6.65 -8.16
N ASP A 166 -11.84 7.08 -9.17
CA ASP A 166 -13.28 7.27 -9.09
C ASP A 166 -13.98 6.56 -10.26
N GLY A 167 -15.19 6.07 -10.06
CA GLY A 167 -16.08 5.58 -11.12
C GLY A 167 -15.78 4.17 -11.64
N MET A 168 -15.06 3.35 -10.91
CA MET A 168 -14.82 1.95 -11.28
C MET A 168 -16.12 1.16 -11.32
N GLN A 169 -16.22 0.26 -12.32
CA GLN A 169 -17.37 -0.61 -12.51
C GLN A 169 -17.01 -2.05 -12.13
N ASN A 170 -17.94 -2.74 -11.46
CA ASN A 170 -17.82 -4.17 -11.11
C ASN A 170 -16.52 -4.55 -10.35
N ALA A 171 -16.01 -3.64 -9.51
CA ALA A 171 -14.84 -3.86 -8.68
C ALA A 171 -15.21 -3.92 -7.18
N ALA A 172 -14.33 -4.48 -6.37
CA ALA A 172 -14.49 -4.52 -4.91
C ALA A 172 -14.57 -3.12 -4.27
N ALA A 173 -14.05 -2.10 -4.96
CA ALA A 173 -14.18 -0.70 -4.61
C ALA A 173 -14.55 0.10 -5.86
N SER A 174 -15.59 0.94 -5.80
CA SER A 174 -15.98 1.83 -6.90
C SER A 174 -15.18 3.12 -6.94
N GLN A 175 -14.59 3.49 -5.80
CA GLN A 175 -13.74 4.66 -5.62
C GLN A 175 -12.79 4.42 -4.45
N PHE A 176 -11.57 4.92 -4.54
CA PHE A 176 -10.60 4.88 -3.45
C PHE A 176 -9.46 5.88 -3.68
N GLU A 177 -8.74 6.20 -2.62
CA GLU A 177 -7.44 6.86 -2.70
C GLU A 177 -6.41 5.99 -2.02
N VAL A 178 -5.27 5.80 -2.66
CA VAL A 178 -4.13 5.08 -2.11
C VAL A 178 -2.85 5.88 -2.31
N CYS A 179 -2.00 5.91 -1.29
CA CYS A 179 -0.66 6.47 -1.37
C CYS A 179 0.37 5.37 -1.13
N VAL A 180 1.39 5.33 -1.97
CA VAL A 180 2.49 4.39 -1.87
C VAL A 180 3.79 5.16 -1.71
N THR A 181 4.59 4.81 -0.71
CA THR A 181 5.89 5.44 -0.47
C THR A 181 6.89 5.06 -1.56
N ILE A 182 8.00 5.79 -1.64
CA ILE A 182 9.07 5.48 -2.58
C ILE A 182 9.67 4.10 -2.32
N ASP A 183 9.70 3.66 -1.06
CA ASP A 183 10.19 2.34 -0.65
C ASP A 183 9.17 1.21 -0.84
N GLY A 184 8.00 1.53 -1.40
CA GLY A 184 6.96 0.57 -1.73
C GLY A 184 5.99 0.24 -0.59
N LEU A 185 6.04 0.95 0.54
CA LEU A 185 5.09 0.73 1.63
C LEU A 185 3.73 1.33 1.30
N LEU A 186 2.68 0.73 1.83
CA LEU A 186 1.35 1.33 1.85
C LEU A 186 1.37 2.55 2.78
N GLY A 187 1.39 3.76 2.21
CA GLY A 187 1.40 5.00 2.98
C GLY A 187 0.01 5.34 3.54
N SER A 188 -1.04 5.19 2.73
CA SER A 188 -2.44 5.34 3.17
C SER A 188 -3.39 4.65 2.22
N PHE A 189 -4.57 4.33 2.73
CA PHE A 189 -5.71 3.90 1.94
C PHE A 189 -6.98 4.51 2.52
N SER A 190 -7.86 5.03 1.65
CA SER A 190 -9.19 5.52 2.00
C SER A 190 -10.19 5.13 0.93
N GLY A 191 -11.24 4.44 1.32
CA GLY A 191 -12.33 4.04 0.43
C GLY A 191 -13.12 2.83 0.91
N PRO A 192 -14.32 2.60 0.33
CA PRO A 192 -15.10 1.42 0.59
C PRO A 192 -14.48 0.21 -0.15
N VAL A 193 -14.32 -0.91 0.55
CA VAL A 193 -13.89 -2.19 -0.02
C VAL A 193 -14.87 -3.27 0.42
N ASN A 194 -15.54 -3.91 -0.53
CA ASN A 194 -16.60 -4.88 -0.26
C ASN A 194 -17.69 -4.38 0.70
N GLY A 195 -17.97 -3.07 0.67
CA GLY A 195 -18.95 -2.41 1.54
C GLY A 195 -18.44 -1.97 2.91
N ALA A 196 -17.22 -2.34 3.30
CA ALA A 196 -16.56 -1.85 4.51
C ALA A 196 -15.76 -0.58 4.19
N GLN A 197 -15.91 0.48 4.99
CA GLN A 197 -15.09 1.68 4.88
C GLN A 197 -13.73 1.42 5.52
N ILE A 198 -12.66 1.60 4.75
CA ILE A 198 -11.28 1.49 5.19
C ILE A 198 -10.64 2.86 5.14
N ASP A 199 -10.07 3.29 6.26
CA ASP A 199 -9.28 4.52 6.37
C ASP A 199 -8.06 4.24 7.22
N ILE A 200 -6.89 4.14 6.60
CA ILE A 200 -5.61 3.91 7.27
C ILE A 200 -4.56 4.87 6.76
N VAL A 201 -3.69 5.32 7.66
CA VAL A 201 -2.55 6.18 7.32
C VAL A 201 -1.33 5.68 8.09
N LEU A 202 -0.23 5.46 7.39
CA LEU A 202 1.07 5.13 7.98
C LEU A 202 1.50 6.25 8.93
N ASP A 203 1.74 5.91 10.18
CA ASP A 203 2.19 6.83 11.22
C ASP A 203 3.70 6.72 11.47
N ARG A 204 4.20 5.48 11.47
CA ARG A 204 5.60 5.18 11.70
C ARG A 204 6.02 3.93 10.94
N PHE A 205 7.26 3.95 10.45
CA PHE A 205 7.92 2.83 9.81
C PHE A 205 9.28 2.58 10.45
N GLU A 206 9.63 1.31 10.64
CA GLU A 206 10.94 0.88 11.14
C GLU A 206 11.42 -0.33 10.31
N PRO A 207 12.64 -0.32 9.75
CA PRO A 207 13.18 -1.43 8.96
C PRO A 207 13.67 -2.57 9.84
N THR A 208 13.07 -2.75 11.01
CA THR A 208 13.41 -3.79 11.99
C THR A 208 12.15 -4.42 12.55
N VAL A 209 12.32 -5.63 13.09
CA VAL A 209 11.23 -6.40 13.68
C VAL A 209 11.65 -6.88 15.06
N ALA A 210 10.80 -6.66 16.06
CA ALA A 210 11.01 -7.17 17.42
C ALA A 210 10.96 -8.71 17.43
N PRO A 211 11.80 -9.41 18.22
CA PRO A 211 11.85 -10.87 18.23
C PRO A 211 10.51 -11.55 18.54
N ASP A 212 9.71 -10.94 19.40
CA ASP A 212 8.40 -11.41 19.90
C ASP A 212 7.21 -10.94 19.04
N ALA A 213 7.47 -10.23 17.96
CA ALA A 213 6.42 -9.63 17.12
C ALA A 213 5.43 -10.66 16.55
N PHE A 214 5.84 -11.92 16.41
CA PHE A 214 5.02 -13.01 15.88
C PHE A 214 4.43 -13.92 16.95
N ASP A 215 4.77 -13.71 18.21
CA ASP A 215 4.29 -14.53 19.32
C ASP A 215 2.80 -14.35 19.55
N LEU A 216 2.18 -15.37 20.13
CA LEU A 216 0.79 -15.29 20.56
C LEU A 216 0.66 -14.32 21.75
N PRO A 217 -0.47 -13.61 21.87
CA PRO A 217 -0.71 -12.78 23.04
C PRO A 217 -0.55 -13.58 24.35
N PRO A 218 0.14 -13.03 25.36
CA PRO A 218 0.36 -13.75 26.62
C PRO A 218 -0.97 -14.08 27.32
N GLY A 219 -1.09 -15.30 27.82
CA GLY A 219 -2.30 -15.79 28.52
C GLY A 219 -3.49 -16.06 27.62
N ALA A 220 -3.32 -16.07 26.29
CA ALA A 220 -4.40 -16.42 25.37
C ALA A 220 -4.82 -17.89 25.53
N ARG A 221 -6.12 -18.15 25.42
CA ARG A 221 -6.65 -19.50 25.29
C ARG A 221 -6.42 -20.00 23.87
N ILE A 222 -5.92 -21.23 23.74
CA ILE A 222 -5.56 -21.81 22.45
C ILE A 222 -6.63 -22.83 22.02
N ASP A 223 -7.20 -22.62 20.85
CA ASP A 223 -8.04 -23.56 20.11
C ASP A 223 -7.22 -24.06 18.89
N ASP A 224 -6.56 -25.21 19.08
CA ASP A 224 -5.68 -25.77 18.03
C ASP A 224 -6.48 -26.67 17.09
N ARG A 225 -6.69 -26.19 15.88
CA ARG A 225 -7.42 -26.87 14.78
C ARG A 225 -6.50 -27.41 13.69
N ARG A 226 -5.20 -27.45 13.94
CA ARG A 226 -4.25 -28.05 12.98
C ARG A 226 -4.48 -29.56 12.88
N PRO A 227 -4.34 -30.16 11.68
CA PRO A 227 -4.38 -31.60 11.55
C PRO A 227 -3.26 -32.24 12.41
N LYS A 228 -3.58 -33.32 13.08
CA LYS A 228 -2.64 -34.11 13.90
C LYS A 228 -1.86 -35.06 13.03
#